data_6cf4f28edccf23d215efe0a04c7a9d6b
#
_entry.id   6cf4f28edccf23d215efe0a04c7a9d6b
#
_cell.length_a   1.000
_cell.length_b   1.000
_cell.length_c   1.000
_cell.angle_alpha   90.00
_cell.angle_beta   90.00
_cell.angle_gamma   90.00
#
_symmetry.space_group_name_H-M   'P 1'
#
loop_
_entity.id
_entity.type
_entity.pdbx_description
1 polymer ?
#
loop_
_entity_poly.entity_id
_entity_poly.type
_entity_poly.pdbx_seq_one_letter_code
_entity_poly.pdbx_strand_id
1 'polypeptide(L)'
;MAVLEVSLVTPDGSVFDGEAEMLIVPGADGEIGVLARHAPLVALLKAGSTRVHVKRGQEVREFATGPGFFKVEQDRALALVDDAVDVDEIDRDRAQAQLETAQAELARLEAGESEADRWQLEQRIKHAENQLAVVNGTGDPHLRPRTAA
;
A
#
# COMPACT_ATOMS: atom_id res chain seq x y z
N MET A 1 -13.04 10.07 -21.88
CA MET A 1 -12.51 8.77 -21.49
C MET A 1 -13.20 8.28 -20.24
N ALA A 2 -13.44 6.96 -20.18
CA ALA A 2 -14.08 6.40 -19.00
C ALA A 2 -13.09 6.37 -17.84
N VAL A 3 -13.53 6.81 -16.68
CA VAL A 3 -12.70 6.87 -15.47
C VAL A 3 -13.40 6.21 -14.29
N LEU A 4 -12.59 5.84 -13.31
CA LEU A 4 -13.04 5.36 -12.01
C LEU A 4 -12.95 6.50 -11.01
N GLU A 5 -13.83 6.51 -10.03
CA GLU A 5 -13.62 7.28 -8.83
C GLU A 5 -12.92 6.38 -7.82
N VAL A 6 -11.72 6.76 -7.39
CA VAL A 6 -10.90 5.96 -6.48
C VAL A 6 -10.78 6.65 -5.13
N SER A 7 -11.05 5.90 -4.07
CA SER A 7 -10.82 6.33 -2.70
C SER A 7 -9.91 5.33 -2.01
N LEU A 8 -8.80 5.81 -1.47
CA LEU A 8 -7.87 5.03 -0.67
C LEU A 8 -7.89 5.61 0.74
N VAL A 9 -8.39 4.84 1.70
CA VAL A 9 -8.71 5.33 3.04
C VAL A 9 -8.02 4.49 4.10
N THR A 10 -7.48 5.17 5.11
CA THR A 10 -6.90 4.54 6.30
C THR A 10 -7.67 5.00 7.53
N PRO A 11 -7.41 4.42 8.72
CA PRO A 11 -8.02 4.93 9.95
C PRO A 11 -7.70 6.41 10.22
N ASP A 12 -6.61 6.92 9.65
CA ASP A 12 -6.22 8.33 9.83
C ASP A 12 -6.87 9.26 8.80
N GLY A 13 -7.60 8.71 7.85
CA GLY A 13 -8.30 9.49 6.84
C GLY A 13 -8.00 9.07 5.42
N SER A 14 -8.47 9.86 4.47
CA SER A 14 -8.28 9.61 3.04
C SER A 14 -6.85 9.97 2.62
N VAL A 15 -6.20 9.05 1.92
CA VAL A 15 -4.85 9.25 1.38
C VAL A 15 -4.90 9.63 -0.09
N PHE A 16 -5.90 9.14 -0.80
CA PHE A 16 -6.17 9.49 -2.18
C PHE A 16 -7.67 9.50 -2.39
N ASP A 17 -8.15 10.51 -3.10
CA ASP A 17 -9.54 10.60 -3.49
C ASP A 17 -9.61 11.38 -4.80
N GLY A 18 -10.00 10.71 -5.87
CA GLY A 18 -10.05 11.33 -7.17
C GLY A 18 -10.32 10.36 -8.29
N GLU A 19 -10.31 10.87 -9.51
CA GLU A 19 -10.55 10.07 -10.71
C GLU A 19 -9.26 9.42 -11.19
N ALA A 20 -9.38 8.22 -11.75
CA ALA A 20 -8.27 7.50 -12.34
C ALA A 20 -8.73 6.66 -13.52
N GLU A 21 -7.83 6.38 -14.42
CA GLU A 21 -8.11 5.52 -15.58
C GLU A 21 -7.91 4.04 -15.25
N MET A 22 -7.08 3.72 -14.27
CA MET A 22 -6.84 2.35 -13.85
C MET A 22 -6.36 2.32 -12.40
N LEU A 23 -6.72 1.26 -11.70
CA LEU A 23 -6.26 1.02 -10.33
C LEU A 23 -5.71 -0.40 -10.24
N ILE A 24 -4.57 -0.57 -9.59
CA ILE A 24 -4.00 -1.89 -9.31
C ILE A 24 -3.82 -2.01 -7.81
N VAL A 25 -4.43 -3.04 -7.23
CA VAL A 25 -4.36 -3.29 -5.78
C VAL A 25 -3.81 -4.68 -5.49
N PRO A 26 -3.15 -4.86 -4.34
CA PRO A 26 -2.56 -6.15 -3.98
C PRO A 26 -3.60 -7.06 -3.32
N GLY A 27 -4.35 -7.78 -4.12
CA GLY A 27 -5.31 -8.75 -3.60
C GLY A 27 -4.63 -9.91 -2.87
N ALA A 28 -5.34 -10.54 -1.94
CA ALA A 28 -4.79 -11.64 -1.16
C ALA A 28 -4.32 -12.81 -2.04
N ASP A 29 -4.98 -13.02 -3.17
CA ASP A 29 -4.64 -14.09 -4.11
C ASP A 29 -3.85 -13.60 -5.33
N GLY A 30 -3.45 -12.35 -5.36
CA GLY A 30 -2.69 -11.76 -6.46
C GLY A 30 -3.18 -10.36 -6.79
N GLU A 31 -2.44 -9.66 -7.63
CA GLU A 31 -2.80 -8.30 -8.01
C GLU A 31 -4.13 -8.25 -8.77
N ILE A 32 -4.92 -7.23 -8.48
CA ILE A 32 -6.20 -6.99 -9.14
C ILE A 32 -6.10 -5.67 -9.89
N GLY A 33 -6.27 -5.71 -11.21
CA GLY A 33 -6.33 -4.51 -12.05
C GLY A 33 -7.78 -4.15 -12.33
N VAL A 34 -8.13 -2.89 -12.15
CA VAL A 34 -9.50 -2.39 -12.30
C VAL A 34 -9.52 -1.23 -13.28
N LEU A 35 -10.35 -1.35 -14.29
CA LEU A 35 -10.65 -0.30 -15.26
C LEU A 35 -12.10 0.15 -15.09
N ALA A 36 -12.45 1.25 -15.74
CA ALA A 36 -13.85 1.69 -15.78
C ALA A 36 -14.75 0.56 -16.31
N ARG A 37 -15.97 0.50 -15.82
CA ARG A 37 -16.97 -0.52 -16.16
C ARG A 37 -16.61 -1.92 -15.66
N HIS A 38 -15.72 -2.01 -14.69
CA HIS A 38 -15.39 -3.28 -14.06
C HIS A 38 -16.64 -3.85 -13.37
N ALA A 39 -16.82 -5.16 -13.49
CA ALA A 39 -17.91 -5.84 -12.78
C ALA A 39 -17.74 -5.66 -11.27
N PRO A 40 -18.84 -5.64 -10.50
CA PRO A 40 -18.74 -5.53 -9.06
C PRO A 40 -17.84 -6.61 -8.47
N LEU A 41 -16.97 -6.19 -7.55
CA LEU A 41 -15.99 -7.07 -6.91
C LEU A 41 -15.76 -6.64 -5.47
N VAL A 42 -15.63 -7.62 -4.60
CA VAL A 42 -15.20 -7.44 -3.22
C VAL A 42 -14.03 -8.37 -2.99
N ALA A 43 -12.95 -7.86 -2.40
CA ALA A 43 -11.75 -8.66 -2.19
C ALA A 43 -11.02 -8.24 -0.92
N LEU A 44 -10.27 -9.17 -0.35
CA LEU A 44 -9.33 -8.87 0.72
C LEU A 44 -8.00 -8.45 0.10
N LEU A 45 -7.35 -7.49 0.73
CA LEU A 45 -6.05 -7.00 0.31
C LEU A 45 -4.98 -7.46 1.29
N LYS A 46 -3.81 -7.78 0.75
CA LYS A 46 -2.60 -8.01 1.54
C LYS A 46 -1.72 -6.77 1.50
N ALA A 47 -0.70 -6.72 2.35
CA ALA A 47 0.29 -5.67 2.28
C ALA A 47 0.99 -5.70 0.93
N GLY A 48 1.22 -4.55 0.33
CA GLY A 48 1.87 -4.47 -0.98
C GLY A 48 1.81 -3.08 -1.56
N SER A 49 1.89 -3.03 -2.88
CA SER A 49 1.85 -1.77 -3.64
C SER A 49 0.46 -1.55 -4.23
N THR A 50 -0.09 -0.37 -3.99
CA THR A 50 -1.31 0.10 -4.63
C THR A 50 -0.93 1.20 -5.62
N ARG A 51 -1.32 1.05 -6.88
CA ARG A 51 -0.97 2.00 -7.93
C ARG A 51 -2.22 2.60 -8.55
N VAL A 52 -2.31 3.92 -8.47
CA VAL A 52 -3.42 4.67 -9.05
C VAL A 52 -2.92 5.32 -10.33
N HIS A 53 -3.36 4.81 -11.45
CA HIS A 53 -3.02 5.38 -12.75
C HIS A 53 -4.01 6.50 -13.05
N VAL A 54 -3.69 7.69 -12.58
CA VAL A 54 -4.55 8.86 -12.79
C VAL A 54 -4.68 9.11 -14.29
N LYS A 55 -3.55 9.03 -14.99
CA LYS A 55 -3.52 9.11 -16.45
C LYS A 55 -2.54 8.08 -16.95
N ARG A 56 -3.07 7.05 -17.62
CA ARG A 56 -2.27 5.90 -18.06
C ARG A 56 -1.10 6.35 -18.92
N GLY A 57 0.09 5.83 -18.56
CA GLY A 57 1.31 6.16 -19.26
C GLY A 57 1.89 7.53 -18.94
N GLN A 58 1.24 8.34 -18.12
CA GLN A 58 1.69 9.68 -17.80
C GLN A 58 1.78 9.96 -16.31
N GLU A 59 0.72 9.70 -15.56
CA GLU A 59 0.67 10.02 -14.14
C GLU A 59 0.21 8.82 -13.34
N VAL A 60 1.09 8.32 -12.46
CA VAL A 60 0.78 7.21 -11.58
C VAL A 60 1.21 7.56 -10.17
N ARG A 61 0.29 7.38 -9.22
CA ARG A 61 0.56 7.49 -7.81
C ARG A 61 0.72 6.09 -7.24
N GLU A 62 1.80 5.86 -6.53
CA GLU A 62 2.07 4.56 -5.92
C GLU A 62 2.15 4.71 -4.40
N PHE A 63 1.54 3.76 -3.69
CA PHE A 63 1.49 3.75 -2.23
C PHE A 63 1.91 2.38 -1.72
N ALA A 64 2.64 2.37 -0.62
CA ALA A 64 2.83 1.16 0.17
C ALA A 64 1.61 1.04 1.07
N THR A 65 0.80 0.01 0.87
CA THR A 65 -0.44 -0.17 1.61
C THR A 65 -0.40 -1.43 2.45
N GLY A 66 -0.99 -1.38 3.63
CA GLY A 66 -1.16 -2.55 4.48
C GLY A 66 -2.37 -3.38 4.09
N PRO A 67 -2.65 -4.45 4.84
CA PRO A 67 -3.82 -5.28 4.59
C PRO A 67 -5.12 -4.50 4.73
N GLY A 68 -6.16 -4.96 4.04
CA GLY A 68 -7.44 -4.31 4.12
C GLY A 68 -8.49 -4.95 3.24
N PHE A 69 -9.41 -4.13 2.79
CA PHE A 69 -10.61 -4.53 2.08
C PHE A 69 -10.78 -3.67 0.84
N PHE A 70 -11.22 -4.29 -0.24
CA PHE A 70 -11.42 -3.60 -1.52
C PHE A 70 -12.81 -3.88 -2.06
N LYS A 71 -13.44 -2.83 -2.58
CA LYS A 71 -14.75 -2.94 -3.22
C LYS A 71 -14.77 -2.07 -4.47
N VAL A 72 -15.27 -2.60 -5.56
CA VAL A 72 -15.56 -1.83 -6.78
C VAL A 72 -16.96 -2.13 -7.26
N GLU A 73 -17.70 -1.08 -7.59
CA GLU A 73 -19.00 -1.16 -8.25
C GLU A 73 -19.35 0.21 -8.84
N GLN A 74 -20.06 0.20 -9.98
CA GLN A 74 -20.55 1.44 -10.60
C GLN A 74 -19.46 2.50 -10.76
N ASP A 75 -18.30 2.07 -11.24
CA ASP A 75 -17.12 2.93 -11.47
C ASP A 75 -16.62 3.64 -10.22
N ARG A 76 -16.88 3.06 -9.04
CA ARG A 76 -16.35 3.53 -7.78
C ARG A 76 -15.53 2.43 -7.13
N ALA A 77 -14.26 2.71 -6.89
CA ALA A 77 -13.35 1.79 -6.24
C ALA A 77 -12.96 2.34 -4.87
N LEU A 78 -13.15 1.53 -3.84
CA LEU A 78 -12.83 1.89 -2.48
C LEU A 78 -11.86 0.87 -1.90
N ALA A 79 -10.72 1.34 -1.43
CA ALA A 79 -9.75 0.53 -0.70
C ALA A 79 -9.65 1.05 0.74
N LEU A 80 -9.97 0.19 1.69
CA LEU A 80 -9.84 0.47 3.12
C LEU A 80 -8.67 -0.34 3.64
N VAL A 81 -7.59 0.32 4.02
CA VAL A 81 -6.36 -0.35 4.44
C VAL A 81 -5.92 0.17 5.81
N ASP A 82 -5.14 -0.64 6.52
CA ASP A 82 -4.68 -0.27 7.86
C ASP A 82 -3.60 0.81 7.82
N ASP A 83 -2.86 0.92 6.73
CA ASP A 83 -1.79 1.90 6.55
C ASP A 83 -1.57 2.17 5.07
N ALA A 84 -1.21 3.40 4.73
CA ALA A 84 -0.88 3.78 3.36
C ALA A 84 0.11 4.93 3.38
N VAL A 85 1.22 4.77 2.67
CA VAL A 85 2.24 5.79 2.57
C VAL A 85 2.61 5.97 1.09
N ASP A 86 2.57 7.21 0.63
CA ASP A 86 3.00 7.55 -0.72
C ASP A 86 4.48 7.16 -0.88
N VAL A 87 4.81 6.45 -1.96
CA VAL A 87 6.18 5.99 -2.21
C VAL A 87 7.17 7.15 -2.22
N ASP A 88 6.76 8.31 -2.72
CA ASP A 88 7.62 9.49 -2.75
C ASP A 88 7.90 10.07 -1.36
N GLU A 89 7.11 9.69 -0.37
CA GLU A 89 7.29 10.12 1.02
C GLU A 89 8.05 9.10 1.86
N ILE A 90 8.37 7.94 1.30
CA ILE A 90 9.11 6.91 2.03
C ILE A 90 10.58 7.27 2.06
N ASP A 91 11.10 7.48 3.28
CA ASP A 91 12.52 7.60 3.51
C ASP A 91 13.07 6.20 3.77
N ARG A 92 13.86 5.70 2.83
CA ARG A 92 14.39 4.34 2.87
C ARG A 92 15.27 4.12 4.11
N ASP A 93 16.13 5.06 4.44
CA ASP A 93 17.02 4.93 5.59
C ASP A 93 16.23 4.94 6.89
N ARG A 94 15.21 5.77 6.98
CA ARG A 94 14.34 5.82 8.16
C ARG A 94 13.54 4.54 8.31
N ALA A 95 13.01 4.00 7.23
CA ALA A 95 12.27 2.73 7.27
C ALA A 95 13.19 1.59 7.70
N GLN A 96 14.41 1.56 7.19
CA GLN A 96 15.40 0.56 7.60
C GLN A 96 15.74 0.67 9.08
N ALA A 97 15.95 1.89 9.56
CA ALA A 97 16.23 2.12 10.98
C ALA A 97 15.06 1.70 11.87
N GLN A 98 13.83 2.00 11.44
CA GLN A 98 12.63 1.59 12.16
C GLN A 98 12.50 0.07 12.22
N LEU A 99 12.81 -0.60 11.11
CA LEU A 99 12.78 -2.06 11.06
C LEU A 99 13.79 -2.67 12.03
N GLU A 100 15.02 -2.20 12.00
CA GLU A 100 16.07 -2.70 12.88
C GLU A 100 15.75 -2.46 14.35
N THR A 101 15.24 -1.28 14.68
CA THR A 101 14.85 -0.94 16.05
C THR A 101 13.73 -1.84 16.55
N ALA A 102 12.71 -2.07 15.72
CA ALA A 102 11.57 -2.92 16.10
C ALA A 102 12.00 -4.39 16.24
N GLN A 103 12.86 -4.87 15.35
CA GLN A 103 13.38 -6.23 15.43
C GLN A 103 14.23 -6.45 16.70
N ALA A 104 15.06 -5.48 17.05
CA ALA A 104 15.87 -5.53 18.26
C ALA A 104 14.97 -5.54 19.51
N GLU A 105 13.95 -4.73 19.53
CA GLU A 105 13.00 -4.68 20.65
C GLU A 105 12.21 -5.99 20.78
N LEU A 106 11.82 -6.58 19.65
CA LEU A 106 11.14 -7.88 19.65
C LEU A 106 12.04 -8.98 20.22
N ALA A 107 13.32 -8.98 19.86
CA ALA A 107 14.28 -9.93 20.41
C ALA A 107 14.43 -9.75 21.93
N ARG A 108 14.45 -8.52 22.42
CA ARG A 108 14.48 -8.24 23.86
C ARG A 108 13.19 -8.71 24.55
N LEU A 109 12.06 -8.53 23.91
CA LEU A 109 10.78 -9.02 24.44
C LEU A 109 10.80 -10.54 24.57
N GLU A 110 11.27 -11.23 23.55
CA GLU A 110 11.37 -12.70 23.56
C GLU A 110 12.37 -13.21 24.61
N ALA A 111 13.39 -12.43 24.93
CA ALA A 111 14.35 -12.74 25.98
C ALA A 111 13.85 -12.37 27.39
N GLY A 112 12.65 -11.81 27.51
CA GLY A 112 12.11 -11.38 28.80
C GLY A 112 12.67 -10.07 29.31
N GLU A 113 13.34 -9.31 28.48
CA GLU A 113 14.02 -8.06 28.85
C GLU A 113 13.22 -6.80 28.52
N SER A 114 11.99 -6.97 27.98
CA SER A 114 11.13 -5.86 27.59
C SER A 114 9.69 -6.17 27.94
N GLU A 115 8.91 -5.13 28.22
CA GLU A 115 7.47 -5.24 28.44
C GLU A 115 6.67 -4.66 27.25
N ALA A 116 7.33 -4.43 26.13
CA ALA A 116 6.69 -3.89 24.95
C ALA A 116 5.56 -4.80 24.44
N ASP A 117 4.59 -4.21 23.78
CA ASP A 117 3.46 -4.93 23.18
C ASP A 117 3.94 -5.65 21.93
N ARG A 118 3.91 -6.99 21.95
CA ARG A 118 4.34 -7.82 20.83
C ARG A 118 3.59 -7.49 19.54
N TRP A 119 2.28 -7.32 19.63
CA TRP A 119 1.47 -7.03 18.45
C TRP A 119 1.89 -5.71 17.78
N GLN A 120 2.11 -4.67 18.58
CA GLN A 120 2.56 -3.38 18.04
C GLN A 120 3.92 -3.48 17.38
N LEU A 121 4.85 -4.23 17.97
CA LEU A 121 6.16 -4.45 17.37
C LEU A 121 6.08 -5.19 16.06
N GLU A 122 5.26 -6.22 16.00
CA GLU A 122 5.06 -7.00 14.77
C GLU A 122 4.42 -6.13 13.68
N GLN A 123 3.49 -5.25 14.01
CA GLN A 123 2.90 -4.33 13.04
C GLN A 123 3.94 -3.33 12.51
N ARG A 124 4.79 -2.79 13.38
CA ARG A 124 5.86 -1.89 12.94
C ARG A 124 6.83 -2.58 12.00
N ILE A 125 7.18 -3.82 12.29
CA ILE A 125 8.05 -4.62 11.42
C ILE A 125 7.39 -4.81 10.07
N LYS A 126 6.13 -5.23 10.04
CA LYS A 126 5.41 -5.45 8.78
C LYS A 126 5.29 -4.18 7.94
N HIS A 127 4.96 -3.07 8.57
CA HIS A 127 4.85 -1.80 7.85
C HIS A 127 6.20 -1.37 7.27
N ALA A 128 7.28 -1.47 8.05
CA ALA A 128 8.62 -1.10 7.59
C ALA A 128 9.09 -2.03 6.45
N GLU A 129 8.88 -3.32 6.60
CA GLU A 129 9.23 -4.29 5.55
C GLU A 129 8.46 -4.01 4.26
N ASN A 130 7.17 -3.72 4.36
CA ASN A 130 6.34 -3.40 3.20
C ASN A 130 6.83 -2.11 2.51
N GLN A 131 7.10 -1.07 3.28
CA GLN A 131 7.60 0.18 2.72
C GLN A 131 8.92 -0.03 1.99
N LEU A 132 9.83 -0.78 2.58
CA LEU A 132 11.11 -1.10 1.94
C LEU A 132 10.93 -1.91 0.66
N ALA A 133 10.06 -2.93 0.70
CA ALA A 133 9.80 -3.75 -0.48
C ALA A 133 9.23 -2.90 -1.62
N VAL A 134 8.27 -2.05 -1.33
CA VAL A 134 7.63 -1.21 -2.35
C VAL A 134 8.61 -0.19 -2.90
N VAL A 135 9.36 0.50 -2.05
CA VAL A 135 10.28 1.55 -2.51
C VAL A 135 11.49 0.96 -3.25
N ASN A 136 11.90 -0.26 -2.90
CA ASN A 136 13.01 -0.93 -3.58
C ASN A 136 12.63 -1.55 -4.92
N GLY A 137 11.33 -1.53 -5.24
CA GLY A 137 10.95 -1.96 -6.56
C GLY A 137 10.83 -3.44 -6.79
N THR A 138 10.38 -4.16 -5.80
CA THR A 138 10.15 -5.60 -5.96
C THR A 138 8.93 -5.91 -6.82
N GLY A 139 8.19 -4.87 -7.21
CA GLY A 139 7.07 -5.01 -8.14
C GLY A 139 7.55 -4.96 -9.60
N ASP A 140 6.61 -5.11 -10.52
CA ASP A 140 6.89 -5.09 -11.95
C ASP A 140 7.45 -3.73 -12.34
N PRO A 141 8.68 -3.68 -12.89
CA PRO A 141 9.28 -2.41 -13.31
C PRO A 141 8.48 -1.69 -14.39
N HIS A 142 7.68 -2.41 -15.17
CA HIS A 142 6.84 -1.78 -16.19
C HIS A 142 5.65 -1.03 -15.59
N LEU A 143 5.31 -1.34 -14.36
CA LEU A 143 4.24 -0.66 -13.64
C LEU A 143 4.75 0.50 -12.81
N ARG A 144 6.05 0.72 -12.83
CA ARG A 144 6.65 1.85 -12.16
C ARG A 144 6.95 2.92 -13.17
N PRO A 145 6.08 3.81 -13.37
CA PRO A 145 6.42 4.97 -14.15
C PRO A 145 7.37 5.77 -13.31
N ARG A 146 8.54 5.56 -13.52
CA ARG A 146 9.46 6.42 -12.88
C ARG A 146 9.52 7.69 -13.63
N THR A 147 8.79 8.57 -13.22
CA THR A 147 9.22 9.88 -13.44
C THR A 147 10.53 10.03 -12.73
N ALA A 148 11.55 9.86 -13.41
CA ALA A 148 12.79 10.44 -12.99
C ALA A 148 12.64 11.92 -13.14
N ALA A 149 12.12 12.58 -12.28
CA ALA A 149 12.27 14.00 -12.33
C ALA A 149 13.37 14.37 -11.41
#